data_2bdf331da2717d6a6928718947681cd3
#
_entry.id   2bdf331da2717d6a6928718947681cd3
#
_cell.length_a   1.000
_cell.length_b   1.000
_cell.length_c   1.000
_cell.angle_alpha   90.00
_cell.angle_beta   90.00
_cell.angle_gamma   90.00
#
_symmetry.space_group_name_H-M   'P 1'
#
loop_
_entity.id
_entity.type
_entity.pdbx_description
1 polymer ?
#
loop_
_entity_poly.entity_id
_entity_poly.type
_entity_poly.pdbx_seq_one_letter_code
_entity_poly.pdbx_strand_id
1 'polypeptide(L)'
;TLGGNYVKRDGILKGEMISFAGLCKMACCNLAESFENSASVTVGYSDAISGARQIKMLGLAGTYTQILDENRPIMRGLSAPYGLSYTPGMWLNSIQVSKGISSVTAGHEAITGQINLEHRKPTDDERLFINFYLDDELRPELNLSTALPVTKDKKLSTILLLHGSLDTHLLGDMDDNGDGFMDLPKTRLGAVANRWLYTADNG
;
A
#
# COMPACT_ATOMS: atom_id res chain seq x y z
N THR A 1 -8.46 18.84 8.99
CA THR A 1 -8.18 17.51 8.40
C THR A 1 -7.92 17.69 6.91
N LEU A 2 -6.65 17.62 6.47
CA LEU A 2 -6.28 17.59 5.07
C LEU A 2 -6.64 16.20 4.54
N GLY A 3 -7.82 16.06 3.94
CA GLY A 3 -8.22 14.83 3.28
C GLY A 3 -7.62 14.78 1.87
N GLY A 4 -6.79 13.79 1.58
CA GLY A 4 -6.21 13.55 0.27
C GLY A 4 -4.68 13.51 0.28
N ASN A 5 -4.10 13.59 -0.91
CA ASN A 5 -2.65 13.65 -1.08
C ASN A 5 -2.16 15.09 -0.88
N TYR A 6 -1.10 15.27 -0.15
CA TYR A 6 -0.50 16.58 0.05
C TYR A 6 1.02 16.55 0.14
N VAL A 7 1.65 17.66 -0.22
CA VAL A 7 3.10 17.83 -0.13
C VAL A 7 3.43 18.50 1.20
N LYS A 8 4.24 17.86 2.04
CA LYS A 8 4.79 18.50 3.24
C LYS A 8 5.74 19.62 2.86
N ARG A 9 5.41 20.86 3.25
CA ARG A 9 6.22 22.05 2.98
C ARG A 9 7.21 22.41 4.09
N ASP A 10 6.95 21.89 5.30
CA ASP A 10 7.67 22.32 6.52
C ASP A 10 8.83 21.39 6.89
N GLY A 11 9.22 20.46 6.02
CA GLY A 11 10.33 19.52 6.26
C GLY A 11 11.59 19.88 5.46
N ILE A 12 12.75 19.52 5.98
CA ILE A 12 14.05 19.63 5.30
C ILE A 12 14.04 18.80 3.99
N LEU A 13 13.27 17.71 3.96
CA LEU A 13 13.07 16.87 2.79
C LEU A 13 11.68 17.15 2.20
N LYS A 14 11.63 17.39 0.89
CA LYS A 14 10.37 17.51 0.15
C LYS A 14 9.69 16.13 0.13
N GLY A 15 8.65 15.98 0.93
CA GLY A 15 7.88 14.74 1.05
C GLY A 15 6.46 14.90 0.54
N GLU A 16 5.93 13.85 -0.07
CA GLU A 16 4.52 13.68 -0.39
C GLU A 16 3.90 12.74 0.65
N MET A 17 2.67 13.00 1.07
CA MET A 17 1.92 12.11 1.94
C MET A 17 0.60 11.75 1.28
N ILE A 18 0.35 10.47 1.15
CA ILE A 18 -0.93 9.90 0.75
C ILE A 18 -1.62 9.46 2.04
N SER A 19 -2.73 10.12 2.38
CA SER A 19 -3.50 9.81 3.59
C SER A 19 -4.49 8.67 3.35
N PHE A 20 -5.02 8.07 4.42
CA PHE A 20 -6.09 7.07 4.34
C PHE A 20 -7.30 7.57 3.51
N ALA A 21 -7.71 8.82 3.71
CA ALA A 21 -8.78 9.42 2.90
C ALA A 21 -8.42 9.52 1.41
N GLY A 22 -7.15 9.70 1.08
CA GLY A 22 -6.64 9.64 -0.29
C GLY A 22 -6.72 8.22 -0.86
N LEU A 23 -6.29 7.23 -0.09
CA LEU A 23 -6.36 5.81 -0.47
C LEU A 23 -7.80 5.36 -0.73
N CYS A 24 -8.73 5.72 0.14
CA CYS A 24 -10.16 5.42 -0.05
C CYS A 24 -10.76 6.06 -1.32
N LYS A 25 -10.34 7.29 -1.67
CA LYS A 25 -10.81 7.97 -2.88
C LYS A 25 -10.31 7.34 -4.17
N MET A 26 -9.11 6.78 -4.14
CA MET A 26 -8.49 6.15 -5.29
C MET A 26 -8.94 4.70 -5.49
N ALA A 27 -9.72 4.14 -4.55
CA ALA A 27 -10.15 2.74 -4.55
C ALA A 27 -8.97 1.76 -4.80
N CYS A 28 -7.85 2.00 -4.11
CA CYS A 28 -6.59 1.29 -4.35
C CYS A 28 -6.66 -0.15 -3.85
N CYS A 29 -6.64 -1.11 -4.74
CA CYS A 29 -6.65 -2.54 -4.42
C CYS A 29 -5.34 -3.01 -3.78
N ASN A 30 -4.23 -2.43 -4.18
CA ASN A 30 -2.90 -2.78 -3.66
C ASN A 30 -1.99 -1.55 -3.54
N LEU A 31 -0.81 -1.77 -2.94
CA LEU A 31 0.16 -0.70 -2.72
C LEU A 31 0.62 -0.03 -4.01
N ALA A 32 0.79 -0.80 -5.10
CA ALA A 32 1.22 -0.24 -6.37
C ALA A 32 0.20 0.78 -6.93
N GLU A 33 -1.08 0.44 -6.92
CA GLU A 33 -2.16 1.34 -7.36
C GLU A 33 -2.26 2.60 -6.51
N SER A 34 -1.87 2.52 -5.23
CA SER A 34 -1.83 3.69 -4.35
C SER A 34 -0.91 4.81 -4.85
N PHE A 35 0.00 4.51 -5.77
CA PHE A 35 0.92 5.50 -6.35
C PHE A 35 0.47 6.08 -7.70
N GLU A 36 -0.64 5.64 -8.28
CA GLU A 36 -1.09 6.12 -9.60
C GLU A 36 -1.30 7.64 -9.66
N ASN A 37 -1.73 8.23 -8.56
CA ASN A 37 -1.88 9.68 -8.43
C ASN A 37 -0.71 10.34 -7.68
N SER A 38 0.41 9.66 -7.51
CA SER A 38 1.60 10.25 -6.92
C SER A 38 2.35 11.08 -7.96
N ALA A 39 2.73 12.29 -7.60
CA ALA A 39 3.60 13.12 -8.44
C ALA A 39 5.07 12.65 -8.43
N SER A 40 5.41 11.71 -7.56
CA SER A 40 6.78 11.34 -7.23
C SER A 40 7.15 9.93 -7.66
N VAL A 41 6.17 9.05 -7.73
CA VAL A 41 6.35 7.63 -7.99
C VAL A 41 5.49 7.26 -9.20
N THR A 42 6.07 6.59 -10.16
CA THR A 42 5.34 5.97 -11.27
C THR A 42 5.39 4.47 -11.11
N VAL A 43 4.29 3.83 -11.49
CA VAL A 43 4.14 2.37 -11.42
C VAL A 43 4.00 1.82 -12.84
N GLY A 44 4.57 0.66 -13.07
CA GLY A 44 4.42 -0.09 -14.31
C GLY A 44 4.54 -1.58 -14.05
N TYR A 45 4.12 -2.39 -14.99
CA TYR A 45 4.34 -3.83 -14.94
C TYR A 45 5.77 -4.16 -15.34
N SER A 46 6.39 -5.13 -14.67
CA SER A 46 7.70 -5.66 -15.05
C SER A 46 7.59 -6.68 -16.18
N ASP A 47 6.50 -7.44 -16.17
CA ASP A 47 6.16 -8.42 -17.21
C ASP A 47 4.65 -8.74 -17.15
N ALA A 48 4.10 -9.17 -18.28
CA ALA A 48 2.68 -9.50 -18.42
C ALA A 48 2.31 -10.89 -17.85
N ILE A 49 3.28 -11.75 -17.61
CA ILE A 49 3.02 -13.13 -17.16
C ILE A 49 2.84 -13.20 -15.65
N SER A 50 3.77 -12.58 -14.90
CA SER A 50 3.72 -12.61 -13.44
C SER A 50 2.87 -11.50 -12.84
N GLY A 51 2.56 -10.46 -13.62
CA GLY A 51 1.89 -9.26 -13.13
C GLY A 51 2.70 -8.48 -12.07
N ALA A 52 4.00 -8.79 -11.96
CA ALA A 52 4.87 -8.14 -11.01
C ALA A 52 4.97 -6.66 -11.33
N ARG A 53 4.72 -5.82 -10.34
CA ARG A 53 4.72 -4.37 -10.49
C ARG A 53 6.05 -3.78 -10.08
N GLN A 54 6.48 -2.78 -10.81
CA GLN A 54 7.69 -2.01 -10.52
C GLN A 54 7.36 -0.55 -10.28
N ILE A 55 7.99 0.02 -9.28
CA ILE A 55 7.96 1.46 -9.07
C ILE A 55 9.19 2.10 -9.72
N LYS A 56 9.02 3.34 -10.15
CA LYS A 56 10.11 4.23 -10.58
C LYS A 56 9.98 5.52 -9.83
N MET A 57 11.08 6.01 -9.30
CA MET A 57 11.14 7.30 -8.62
C MET A 57 12.24 8.14 -9.26
N LEU A 58 11.94 9.39 -9.60
CA LEU A 58 12.86 10.27 -10.32
C LEU A 58 13.40 9.68 -11.64
N GLY A 59 12.59 8.84 -12.29
CA GLY A 59 12.98 8.17 -13.55
C GLY A 59 13.88 6.94 -13.38
N LEU A 60 14.31 6.60 -12.17
CA LEU A 60 15.14 5.43 -11.88
C LEU A 60 14.32 4.25 -11.39
N ALA A 61 14.84 3.05 -11.60
CA ALA A 61 14.20 1.80 -11.19
C ALA A 61 14.00 1.71 -9.67
N GLY A 62 12.98 0.98 -9.25
CA GLY A 62 12.62 0.82 -7.84
C GLY A 62 13.70 0.19 -6.95
N THR A 63 14.70 -0.46 -7.52
CA THR A 63 15.88 -0.97 -6.80
C THR A 63 16.69 0.14 -6.11
N TYR A 64 16.54 1.38 -6.57
CA TYR A 64 17.18 2.56 -5.98
C TYR A 64 16.27 3.31 -5.00
N THR A 65 15.07 2.79 -4.77
CA THR A 65 14.08 3.33 -3.84
C THR A 65 13.94 2.38 -2.65
N GLN A 66 14.09 2.90 -1.45
CA GLN A 66 13.91 2.10 -0.25
C GLN A 66 12.46 2.10 0.19
N ILE A 67 11.92 0.90 0.43
CA ILE A 67 10.58 0.73 1.01
C ILE A 67 10.72 0.37 2.49
N LEU A 68 10.04 1.11 3.33
CA LEU A 68 9.99 0.93 4.78
C LEU A 68 8.57 0.57 5.21
N ASP A 69 8.46 -0.26 6.21
CA ASP A 69 7.25 -0.53 6.96
C ASP A 69 7.46 -0.05 8.39
N GLU A 70 6.73 0.99 8.77
CA GLU A 70 6.88 1.65 10.08
C GLU A 70 8.37 1.95 10.41
N ASN A 71 9.07 2.57 9.46
CA ASN A 71 10.50 2.91 9.49
C ASN A 71 11.48 1.70 9.50
N ARG A 72 11.01 0.49 9.20
CA ARG A 72 11.86 -0.70 9.06
C ARG A 72 11.96 -1.08 7.60
N PRO A 73 13.19 -1.28 7.05
CA PRO A 73 13.35 -1.68 5.66
C PRO A 73 12.71 -3.03 5.36
N ILE A 74 11.84 -3.03 4.35
CA ILE A 74 11.17 -4.23 3.83
C ILE A 74 11.24 -4.26 2.29
N MET A 75 10.75 -5.33 1.69
CA MET A 75 10.59 -5.48 0.24
C MET A 75 11.88 -5.19 -0.53
N ARG A 76 12.94 -5.90 -0.16
CA ARG A 76 14.26 -5.74 -0.79
C ARG A 76 14.50 -6.74 -1.91
N GLY A 77 15.25 -6.32 -2.93
CA GLY A 77 15.65 -7.19 -4.02
C GLY A 77 14.47 -7.80 -4.76
N LEU A 78 14.47 -9.11 -4.95
CA LEU A 78 13.45 -9.84 -5.71
C LEU A 78 12.05 -9.82 -5.07
N SER A 79 11.94 -9.52 -3.78
CA SER A 79 10.64 -9.45 -3.10
C SER A 79 9.88 -8.14 -3.35
N ALA A 80 10.56 -7.08 -3.78
CA ALA A 80 9.95 -5.77 -3.94
C ALA A 80 8.75 -5.74 -4.91
N PRO A 81 8.82 -6.29 -6.14
CA PRO A 81 7.69 -6.29 -7.07
C PRO A 81 6.47 -7.02 -6.52
N TYR A 82 6.68 -8.16 -5.85
CA TYR A 82 5.60 -8.95 -5.25
C TYR A 82 5.01 -8.27 -4.02
N GLY A 83 5.84 -7.67 -3.17
CA GLY A 83 5.38 -6.93 -2.01
C GLY A 83 4.48 -5.75 -2.36
N LEU A 84 4.76 -5.06 -3.46
CA LEU A 84 3.91 -3.99 -3.98
C LEU A 84 2.53 -4.49 -4.41
N SER A 85 2.46 -5.69 -4.99
CA SER A 85 1.20 -6.28 -5.45
C SER A 85 0.39 -6.90 -4.31
N TYR A 86 1.05 -7.46 -3.27
CA TYR A 86 0.38 -8.20 -2.19
C TYR A 86 0.06 -7.38 -0.95
N THR A 87 0.47 -6.12 -0.89
CA THR A 87 0.13 -5.23 0.23
C THR A 87 -1.18 -4.50 -0.07
N PRO A 88 -2.29 -4.78 0.65
CA PRO A 88 -3.54 -4.08 0.42
C PRO A 88 -3.43 -2.60 0.81
N GLY A 89 -3.85 -1.70 -0.07
CA GLY A 89 -3.83 -0.27 0.18
C GLY A 89 -4.70 0.13 1.39
N MET A 90 -5.83 -0.53 1.58
CA MET A 90 -6.77 -0.27 2.67
C MET A 90 -6.26 -0.65 4.08
N TRP A 91 -5.11 -1.37 4.18
CA TRP A 91 -4.46 -1.66 5.45
C TRP A 91 -3.59 -0.52 5.96
N LEU A 92 -3.33 0.48 5.10
CA LEU A 92 -2.45 1.59 5.39
C LEU A 92 -3.23 2.79 5.91
N ASN A 93 -2.69 3.44 6.92
CA ASN A 93 -3.15 4.72 7.40
C ASN A 93 -2.58 5.88 6.58
N SER A 94 -1.33 5.74 6.15
CA SER A 94 -0.68 6.68 5.25
C SER A 94 0.53 6.07 4.55
N ILE A 95 0.89 6.66 3.42
CA ILE A 95 2.14 6.41 2.70
C ILE A 95 2.92 7.73 2.66
N GLN A 96 4.15 7.69 3.13
CA GLN A 96 5.04 8.84 3.14
C GLN A 96 6.12 8.62 2.08
N VAL A 97 6.20 9.52 1.11
CA VAL A 97 7.18 9.48 0.02
C VAL A 97 8.17 10.62 0.21
N SER A 98 9.42 10.31 0.44
CA SER A 98 10.51 11.28 0.57
C SER A 98 11.47 11.14 -0.59
N LYS A 99 11.76 12.26 -1.26
CA LYS A 99 12.68 12.31 -2.42
C LYS A 99 14.11 12.61 -1.97
N GLY A 100 15.05 11.97 -2.65
CA GLY A 100 16.48 12.17 -2.42
C GLY A 100 17.10 11.21 -1.40
N ILE A 101 18.37 11.40 -1.14
CA ILE A 101 19.15 10.54 -0.25
C ILE A 101 18.58 10.63 1.16
N SER A 102 18.34 9.48 1.74
CA SER A 102 17.78 9.33 3.07
C SER A 102 18.86 9.21 4.15
N SER A 103 18.42 9.20 5.42
CA SER A 103 19.31 8.98 6.56
C SER A 103 20.00 7.63 6.48
N VAL A 104 21.29 7.59 6.78
CA VAL A 104 22.12 6.37 6.84
C VAL A 104 21.58 5.35 7.86
N THR A 105 20.79 5.81 8.84
CA THR A 105 20.17 4.94 9.86
C THR A 105 19.16 3.95 9.27
N ALA A 106 18.57 4.27 8.13
CA ALA A 106 17.61 3.39 7.44
C ALA A 106 18.28 2.47 6.41
N GLY A 107 19.58 2.64 6.14
CA GLY A 107 20.35 1.85 5.18
C GLY A 107 20.85 2.67 3.97
N HIS A 108 21.52 1.99 3.04
CA HIS A 108 22.20 2.61 1.91
C HIS A 108 21.39 2.58 0.60
N GLU A 109 20.23 1.95 0.59
CA GLU A 109 19.45 1.67 -0.64
C GLU A 109 18.65 2.86 -1.14
N ALA A 110 18.46 3.90 -0.30
CA ALA A 110 17.66 5.08 -0.63
C ALA A 110 18.48 6.10 -1.45
N ILE A 111 18.66 5.83 -2.72
CA ILE A 111 19.35 6.75 -3.66
C ILE A 111 18.36 7.75 -4.23
N THR A 112 17.21 7.29 -4.72
CA THR A 112 16.15 8.13 -5.28
C THR A 112 15.20 8.66 -4.22
N GLY A 113 15.01 7.91 -3.14
CA GLY A 113 14.14 8.27 -2.05
C GLY A 113 13.69 7.08 -1.20
N GLN A 114 12.80 7.38 -0.28
CA GLN A 114 12.16 6.42 0.61
C GLN A 114 10.65 6.48 0.51
N ILE A 115 10.03 5.31 0.61
CA ILE A 115 8.60 5.14 0.76
C ILE A 115 8.38 4.46 2.10
N ASN A 116 7.75 5.16 3.07
CA ASN A 116 7.42 4.60 4.36
C ASN A 116 5.92 4.33 4.45
N LEU A 117 5.57 3.11 4.79
CA LEU A 117 4.21 2.62 4.97
C LEU A 117 3.85 2.69 6.45
N GLU A 118 2.77 3.37 6.78
CA GLU A 118 2.19 3.39 8.11
C GLU A 118 0.89 2.59 8.10
N HIS A 119 0.86 1.50 8.83
CA HIS A 119 -0.33 0.67 8.95
C HIS A 119 -1.36 1.26 9.92
N ARG A 120 -2.61 0.88 9.72
CA ARG A 120 -3.71 1.21 10.63
C ARG A 120 -3.45 0.60 12.01
N LYS A 121 -3.78 1.38 13.06
CA LYS A 121 -3.55 1.01 14.46
C LYS A 121 -4.89 0.78 15.17
N PRO A 122 -4.94 -0.11 16.19
CA PRO A 122 -6.18 -0.40 16.89
C PRO A 122 -6.81 0.81 17.60
N THR A 123 -6.01 1.84 17.90
CA THR A 123 -6.44 3.06 18.61
C THR A 123 -7.03 4.11 17.73
N ASP A 124 -6.67 4.10 16.45
CA ASP A 124 -7.00 5.16 15.48
C ASP A 124 -8.16 4.75 14.58
N ASP A 125 -8.64 3.52 14.74
CA ASP A 125 -9.59 2.92 13.82
C ASP A 125 -11.01 2.84 14.37
N GLU A 126 -11.97 2.84 13.46
CA GLU A 126 -13.34 2.51 13.75
C GLU A 126 -13.43 1.04 14.21
N ARG A 127 -14.41 0.74 15.06
CA ARG A 127 -14.61 -0.64 15.54
C ARG A 127 -14.83 -1.63 14.41
N LEU A 128 -15.46 -1.20 13.34
CA LEU A 128 -15.72 -2.00 12.15
C LEU A 128 -15.64 -1.10 10.92
N PHE A 129 -14.79 -1.46 10.00
CA PHE A 129 -14.70 -0.85 8.68
C PHE A 129 -14.87 -1.93 7.64
N ILE A 130 -15.77 -1.71 6.71
CA ILE A 130 -16.02 -2.58 5.56
C ILE A 130 -15.94 -1.72 4.30
N ASN A 131 -15.12 -2.12 3.37
CA ASN A 131 -15.01 -1.51 2.06
C ASN A 131 -15.20 -2.61 1.02
N PHE A 132 -16.14 -2.41 0.12
CA PHE A 132 -16.36 -3.25 -1.05
C PHE A 132 -16.14 -2.41 -2.30
N TYR A 133 -15.35 -2.91 -3.20
CA TYR A 133 -15.07 -2.31 -4.50
C TYR A 133 -15.43 -3.29 -5.60
N LEU A 134 -15.97 -2.78 -6.69
CA LEU A 134 -16.28 -3.51 -7.91
C LEU A 134 -16.06 -2.55 -9.06
N ASP A 135 -15.29 -2.94 -10.05
CA ASP A 135 -15.11 -2.17 -11.27
C ASP A 135 -16.00 -2.65 -12.43
N ASP A 136 -15.85 -2.04 -13.59
CA ASP A 136 -16.58 -2.33 -14.81
C ASP A 136 -16.21 -3.69 -15.44
N GLU A 137 -15.04 -4.23 -15.08
CA GLU A 137 -14.61 -5.58 -15.47
C GLU A 137 -15.06 -6.66 -14.48
N LEU A 138 -15.88 -6.27 -13.50
CA LEU A 138 -16.35 -7.14 -12.42
C LEU A 138 -15.20 -7.75 -11.59
N ARG A 139 -14.19 -6.95 -11.23
CA ARG A 139 -13.18 -7.31 -10.26
C ARG A 139 -13.68 -7.00 -8.85
N PRO A 140 -14.17 -7.97 -8.08
CA PRO A 140 -14.59 -7.72 -6.72
C PRO A 140 -13.40 -7.63 -5.78
N GLU A 141 -13.46 -6.68 -4.86
CA GLU A 141 -12.55 -6.56 -3.76
C GLU A 141 -13.30 -6.31 -2.46
N LEU A 142 -12.92 -7.00 -1.40
CA LEU A 142 -13.46 -6.83 -0.07
C LEU A 142 -12.34 -6.56 0.92
N ASN A 143 -12.47 -5.46 1.64
CA ASN A 143 -11.62 -5.14 2.78
C ASN A 143 -12.47 -5.06 4.04
N LEU A 144 -12.02 -5.71 5.10
CA LEU A 144 -12.63 -5.65 6.40
C LEU A 144 -11.58 -5.40 7.46
N SER A 145 -11.83 -4.46 8.34
CA SER A 145 -11.04 -4.30 9.55
C SER A 145 -11.92 -4.17 10.78
N THR A 146 -11.46 -4.74 11.88
CA THR A 146 -12.12 -4.60 13.18
C THR A 146 -11.09 -4.33 14.26
N ALA A 147 -11.30 -3.21 14.98
CA ALA A 147 -10.45 -2.76 16.08
C ALA A 147 -11.18 -2.93 17.41
N LEU A 148 -10.58 -3.67 18.34
CA LEU A 148 -11.19 -4.01 19.61
C LEU A 148 -10.21 -3.76 20.78
N PRO A 149 -10.65 -3.06 21.84
CA PRO A 149 -9.93 -3.08 23.10
C PRO A 149 -10.08 -4.45 23.74
N VAL A 150 -8.96 -5.05 24.14
CA VAL A 150 -8.95 -6.37 24.80
C VAL A 150 -9.09 -6.22 26.31
N THR A 151 -8.50 -5.17 26.87
CA THR A 151 -8.59 -4.86 28.30
C THR A 151 -9.55 -3.70 28.55
N LYS A 152 -10.17 -3.68 29.74
CA LYS A 152 -11.13 -2.62 30.13
C LYS A 152 -10.47 -1.23 30.22
N ASP A 153 -9.20 -1.18 30.57
CA ASP A 153 -8.38 0.03 30.63
C ASP A 153 -7.87 0.48 29.26
N LYS A 154 -8.21 -0.27 28.20
CA LYS A 154 -7.78 -0.02 26.81
C LYS A 154 -6.26 -0.03 26.59
N LYS A 155 -5.48 -0.53 27.54
CA LYS A 155 -4.03 -0.65 27.40
C LYS A 155 -3.61 -1.68 26.38
N LEU A 156 -4.37 -2.76 26.26
CA LEU A 156 -4.17 -3.77 25.22
C LEU A 156 -5.31 -3.69 24.22
N SER A 157 -4.97 -3.46 22.97
CA SER A 157 -5.90 -3.38 21.83
C SER A 157 -5.41 -4.23 20.69
N THR A 158 -6.34 -4.70 19.86
CA THR A 158 -6.02 -5.48 18.66
C THR A 158 -6.80 -4.97 17.46
N ILE A 159 -6.23 -5.10 16.28
CA ILE A 159 -6.91 -4.91 15.01
C ILE A 159 -6.73 -6.14 14.14
N LEU A 160 -7.82 -6.64 13.60
CA LEU A 160 -7.84 -7.68 12.58
C LEU A 160 -8.11 -7.03 11.22
N LEU A 161 -7.27 -7.31 10.26
CA LEU A 161 -7.34 -6.83 8.90
C LEU A 161 -7.53 -8.01 7.96
N LEU A 162 -8.56 -7.96 7.14
CA LEU A 162 -8.86 -8.96 6.12
C LEU A 162 -8.94 -8.28 4.76
N HIS A 163 -8.40 -8.94 3.75
CA HIS A 163 -8.46 -8.52 2.37
C HIS A 163 -8.70 -9.71 1.46
N GLY A 164 -9.54 -9.51 0.45
CA GLY A 164 -9.74 -10.48 -0.62
C GLY A 164 -10.02 -9.76 -1.93
N SER A 165 -9.32 -10.15 -2.99
CA SER A 165 -9.54 -9.65 -4.34
C SER A 165 -9.48 -10.77 -5.37
N LEU A 166 -10.31 -10.63 -6.41
CA LEU A 166 -10.35 -11.53 -7.55
C LEU A 166 -10.21 -10.70 -8.82
N ASP A 167 -9.11 -10.87 -9.50
CA ASP A 167 -8.84 -10.27 -10.79
C ASP A 167 -8.88 -11.40 -11.84
N THR A 168 -10.09 -11.73 -12.27
CA THR A 168 -10.34 -12.85 -13.17
C THR A 168 -11.06 -12.41 -14.44
N HIS A 169 -11.36 -11.11 -14.57
CA HIS A 169 -12.11 -10.54 -15.69
C HIS A 169 -13.33 -11.41 -16.04
N LEU A 170 -14.31 -11.43 -15.13
CA LEU A 170 -15.48 -12.33 -15.24
C LEU A 170 -16.32 -12.10 -16.49
N LEU A 171 -16.28 -10.90 -17.07
CA LEU A 171 -17.05 -10.51 -18.26
C LEU A 171 -16.19 -10.17 -19.48
N GLY A 172 -14.87 -10.10 -19.35
CA GLY A 172 -13.98 -9.71 -20.44
C GLY A 172 -13.00 -10.79 -20.83
N ASP A 173 -12.55 -10.74 -22.05
CA ASP A 173 -11.34 -11.44 -22.46
C ASP A 173 -10.15 -10.60 -21.99
N MET A 174 -9.12 -11.23 -21.43
CA MET A 174 -7.90 -10.55 -21.00
C MET A 174 -6.95 -10.23 -22.16
N ASP A 175 -7.45 -10.34 -23.36
CA ASP A 175 -6.80 -10.03 -24.62
C ASP A 175 -7.40 -8.73 -25.17
N ASP A 176 -6.87 -7.60 -24.71
CA ASP A 176 -7.35 -6.27 -25.10
C ASP A 176 -7.02 -5.91 -26.55
N ASN A 177 -6.00 -6.54 -27.12
CA ASN A 177 -5.53 -6.24 -28.46
C ASN A 177 -6.00 -7.25 -29.52
N GLY A 178 -6.61 -8.36 -29.12
CA GLY A 178 -7.16 -9.39 -30.01
C GLY A 178 -6.11 -10.28 -30.69
N ASP A 179 -4.92 -10.41 -30.11
CA ASP A 179 -3.83 -11.22 -30.66
C ASP A 179 -3.82 -12.68 -30.23
N GLY A 180 -4.75 -13.07 -29.35
CA GLY A 180 -4.93 -14.42 -28.83
C GLY A 180 -4.08 -14.72 -27.58
N PHE A 181 -3.39 -13.72 -27.04
CA PHE A 181 -2.64 -13.84 -25.79
C PHE A 181 -3.25 -12.95 -24.70
N MET A 182 -3.09 -13.35 -23.44
CA MET A 182 -3.54 -12.52 -22.32
C MET A 182 -2.57 -11.35 -22.11
N ASP A 183 -3.11 -10.12 -22.08
CA ASP A 183 -2.34 -8.91 -21.77
C ASP A 183 -2.17 -8.70 -20.27
N LEU A 184 -3.11 -9.19 -19.46
CA LEU A 184 -3.09 -9.07 -18.01
C LEU A 184 -3.20 -10.44 -17.33
N PRO A 185 -2.47 -10.68 -16.23
CA PRO A 185 -2.51 -11.95 -15.52
C PRO A 185 -3.76 -12.06 -14.66
N LYS A 186 -4.36 -13.25 -14.61
CA LYS A 186 -5.41 -13.57 -13.64
C LYS A 186 -4.84 -13.69 -12.24
N THR A 187 -5.32 -12.88 -11.31
CA THR A 187 -4.86 -12.90 -9.93
C THR A 187 -5.99 -13.21 -8.95
N ARG A 188 -5.64 -13.89 -7.87
CA ARG A 188 -6.50 -14.11 -6.71
C ARG A 188 -5.68 -13.86 -5.47
N LEU A 189 -6.11 -12.91 -4.66
CA LEU A 189 -5.40 -12.53 -3.46
C LEU A 189 -6.32 -12.68 -2.25
N GLY A 190 -5.80 -13.32 -1.21
CA GLY A 190 -6.40 -13.33 0.12
C GLY A 190 -5.32 -13.04 1.14
N ALA A 191 -5.55 -12.08 2.01
CA ALA A 191 -4.60 -11.68 3.03
C ALA A 191 -5.28 -11.44 4.37
N VAL A 192 -4.58 -11.82 5.45
CA VAL A 192 -5.03 -11.64 6.83
C VAL A 192 -3.87 -11.12 7.65
N ALA A 193 -4.11 -10.08 8.44
CA ALA A 193 -3.16 -9.59 9.42
C ALA A 193 -3.86 -9.32 10.75
N ASN A 194 -3.18 -9.63 11.84
CA ASN A 194 -3.62 -9.28 13.18
C ASN A 194 -2.50 -8.54 13.89
N ARG A 195 -2.82 -7.34 14.39
CA ARG A 195 -1.85 -6.47 15.09
C ARG A 195 -2.32 -6.24 16.52
N TRP A 196 -1.36 -6.23 17.41
CA TRP A 196 -1.57 -5.98 18.82
C TRP A 196 -0.81 -4.74 19.25
N LEU A 197 -1.45 -3.91 20.03
CA LEU A 197 -0.86 -2.71 20.59
C LEU A 197 -1.03 -2.73 22.11
N TYR A 198 0.09 -2.58 22.80
CA TYR A 198 0.10 -2.37 24.25
C TYR A 198 0.64 -0.96 24.55
N THR A 199 -0.14 -0.19 25.30
CA THR A 199 0.24 1.16 25.73
C THR A 199 0.57 1.12 27.22
N ALA A 200 1.82 1.38 27.56
CA ALA A 200 2.28 1.47 28.94
C ALA A 200 1.89 2.82 29.57
N ASP A 201 1.77 2.85 30.90
CA ASP A 201 1.42 4.08 31.64
C ASP A 201 2.50 5.17 31.56
N ASN A 202 3.71 4.81 31.14
CA ASN A 202 4.89 5.70 31.07
C ASN A 202 5.28 6.07 29.63
N GLY A 203 4.34 5.93 28.68
CA GLY A 203 4.54 6.25 27.27
C GLY A 203 4.17 7.66 26.91
#